data_87f83d0e3c5b92c19a8aa2dba07e7f61
#
_entry.id   87f83d0e3c5b92c19a8aa2dba07e7f61
#
_cell.length_a   1.000
_cell.length_b   1.000
_cell.length_c   1.000
_cell.angle_alpha   90.00
_cell.angle_beta   90.00
_cell.angle_gamma   90.00
#
_symmetry.space_group_name_H-M   'P 1'
#
loop_
_entity.id
_entity.type
_entity.pdbx_description
1 polymer ?
#
loop_
_entity_poly.entity_id
_entity_poly.type
_entity_poly.pdbx_seq_one_letter_code
_entity_poly.pdbx_strand_id
1 'polypeptide(L)'
;MQRIFSSWIMAALFIFPSLALAMENHTLSLGYAQTHLSALNKSASKDLHGLNLKYRYEFNSEWGILTSLTATRHDVQNYSWDAGKLHKDGDNTTSYSSFMIGPTYRINDYVSLYGNVGMAGMKTKNHDNQSSSEDAFAYGAGLILNPFANLSLDLSWETAKLLFVDTNTFGVSVGYRF
;
A
#
# COMPACT_ATOMS: atom_id res chain seq x y z
N MET A 1 23.83 11.36 7.84
CA MET A 1 23.81 10.22 6.90
C MET A 1 22.36 9.78 6.63
N GLN A 2 21.48 10.64 6.10
CA GLN A 2 20.04 10.33 5.92
C GLN A 2 19.47 10.72 4.53
N ARG A 3 20.31 10.88 3.51
CA ARG A 3 19.85 11.30 2.17
C ARG A 3 20.00 10.25 1.07
N ILE A 4 20.42 9.04 1.36
CA ILE A 4 20.77 8.05 0.33
C ILE A 4 19.59 7.09 0.04
N PHE A 5 18.65 6.90 0.95
CA PHE A 5 17.53 5.96 0.75
C PHE A 5 16.42 6.45 -0.19
N SER A 6 16.29 7.77 -0.38
CA SER A 6 15.23 8.34 -1.20
C SER A 6 15.48 8.26 -2.72
N SER A 7 16.75 8.10 -3.15
CA SER A 7 17.09 8.10 -4.58
C SER A 7 17.04 6.72 -5.25
N TRP A 8 17.05 5.65 -4.48
CA TRP A 8 17.08 4.29 -5.03
C TRP A 8 15.69 3.76 -5.44
N ILE A 9 14.62 4.31 -4.83
CA ILE A 9 13.23 3.90 -5.16
C ILE A 9 12.80 4.45 -6.53
N MET A 10 13.32 5.60 -6.95
CA MET A 10 13.01 6.16 -8.28
C MET A 10 13.76 5.48 -9.43
N ALA A 11 14.91 4.89 -9.18
CA ALA A 11 15.70 4.21 -10.23
C ALA A 11 15.15 2.81 -10.59
N ALA A 12 14.42 2.16 -9.69
CA ALA A 12 13.85 0.84 -9.93
C ALA A 12 12.63 0.84 -10.88
N LEU A 13 12.02 1.99 -11.12
CA LEU A 13 10.82 2.14 -11.96
C LEU A 13 11.11 2.19 -13.47
N PHE A 14 12.38 2.34 -13.88
CA PHE A 14 12.75 2.51 -15.29
C PHE A 14 13.36 1.28 -15.99
N ILE A 15 13.48 0.13 -15.29
CA ILE A 15 14.15 -1.05 -15.86
C ILE A 15 13.18 -2.03 -16.56
N PHE A 16 11.87 -1.75 -16.60
CA PHE A 16 10.84 -2.70 -17.05
C PHE A 16 10.31 -2.64 -18.50
N PRO A 17 10.79 -1.83 -19.46
CA PRO A 17 10.17 -1.87 -20.78
C PRO A 17 10.67 -2.97 -21.72
N SER A 18 11.70 -3.75 -21.38
CA SER A 18 12.30 -4.69 -22.34
C SER A 18 12.07 -6.18 -22.09
N LEU A 19 11.38 -6.56 -21.01
CA LEU A 19 11.03 -7.97 -20.70
C LEU A 19 9.56 -8.33 -21.02
N ALA A 20 8.79 -7.42 -21.57
CA ALA A 20 7.35 -7.56 -21.78
C ALA A 20 6.93 -8.29 -23.06
N LEU A 21 7.84 -8.98 -23.72
CA LEU A 21 7.51 -9.73 -24.92
C LEU A 21 7.62 -11.23 -24.65
N ALA A 22 6.46 -11.88 -24.48
CA ALA A 22 6.21 -13.30 -24.64
C ALA A 22 6.02 -14.20 -23.41
N MET A 23 5.40 -13.74 -22.32
CA MET A 23 4.88 -14.70 -21.32
C MET A 23 3.63 -14.12 -20.64
N GLU A 24 2.47 -14.71 -20.90
CA GLU A 24 1.17 -14.38 -20.25
C GLU A 24 1.13 -14.61 -18.73
N ASN A 25 2.29 -14.56 -18.07
CA ASN A 25 2.48 -14.94 -16.66
C ASN A 25 2.71 -13.74 -15.75
N HIS A 26 2.75 -12.54 -16.29
CA HIS A 26 3.02 -11.33 -15.54
C HIS A 26 1.75 -10.47 -15.43
N THR A 27 1.47 -9.95 -14.25
CA THR A 27 0.37 -9.01 -14.04
C THR A 27 0.88 -7.82 -13.25
N LEU A 28 0.67 -6.63 -13.77
CA LEU A 28 0.93 -5.37 -13.08
C LEU A 28 -0.40 -4.71 -12.76
N SER A 29 -0.63 -4.39 -11.49
CA SER A 29 -1.88 -3.81 -11.01
C SER A 29 -1.62 -2.51 -10.27
N LEU A 30 -2.48 -1.52 -10.51
CA LEU A 30 -2.50 -0.25 -9.81
C LEU A 30 -3.89 -0.04 -9.22
N GLY A 31 -3.96 0.45 -7.99
CA GLY A 31 -5.23 0.61 -7.32
C GLY A 31 -5.23 1.68 -6.24
N TYR A 32 -6.41 1.84 -5.68
CA TYR A 32 -6.69 2.69 -4.55
C TYR A 32 -6.59 1.87 -3.27
N ALA A 33 -6.01 2.48 -2.23
CA ALA A 33 -5.93 1.92 -0.89
C ALA A 33 -6.47 2.91 0.15
N GLN A 34 -7.19 2.38 1.12
CA GLN A 34 -7.68 3.10 2.29
C GLN A 34 -7.19 2.39 3.55
N THR A 35 -6.44 3.11 4.37
CA THR A 35 -5.92 2.60 5.65
C THR A 35 -6.71 3.22 6.79
N HIS A 36 -7.32 2.36 7.58
CA HIS A 36 -8.04 2.71 8.79
C HIS A 36 -7.13 2.53 10.01
N LEU A 37 -6.98 3.58 10.82
CA LEU A 37 -6.18 3.56 12.04
C LEU A 37 -7.09 3.38 13.26
N SER A 38 -6.80 2.38 14.08
CA SER A 38 -7.49 2.12 15.34
C SER A 38 -6.50 2.27 16.50
N ALA A 39 -6.65 3.32 17.31
CA ALA A 39 -5.85 3.49 18.52
C ALA A 39 -6.47 2.71 19.69
N LEU A 40 -5.65 2.08 20.51
CA LEU A 40 -6.00 1.16 21.62
C LEU A 40 -6.98 1.73 22.65
N ASN A 41 -7.35 3.03 22.64
CA ASN A 41 -8.25 3.61 23.65
C ASN A 41 -9.13 4.77 23.18
N LYS A 42 -9.12 5.14 21.91
CA LYS A 42 -10.04 6.13 21.33
C LYS A 42 -10.27 5.79 19.87
N SER A 43 -11.50 5.65 19.48
CA SER A 43 -11.94 5.64 18.08
C SER A 43 -11.64 7.01 17.42
N ALA A 44 -10.39 7.37 17.31
CA ALA A 44 -9.96 8.40 16.40
C ALA A 44 -9.80 7.71 15.04
N SER A 45 -10.94 7.38 14.44
CA SER A 45 -11.01 6.88 13.08
C SER A 45 -10.43 7.92 12.15
N LYS A 46 -9.17 7.76 11.79
CA LYS A 46 -8.56 8.55 10.73
C LYS A 46 -8.33 7.62 9.55
N ASP A 47 -8.95 7.94 8.45
CA ASP A 47 -8.78 7.23 7.20
C ASP A 47 -7.65 7.89 6.40
N LEU A 48 -6.64 7.11 6.03
CA LEU A 48 -5.60 7.50 5.10
C LEU A 48 -5.95 6.94 3.73
N HIS A 49 -5.79 7.77 2.72
CA HIS A 49 -6.09 7.42 1.33
C HIS A 49 -4.82 7.41 0.51
N GLY A 50 -4.73 6.52 -0.48
CA GLY A 50 -3.55 6.45 -1.30
C GLY A 50 -3.62 5.40 -2.40
N LEU A 51 -2.45 4.95 -2.82
CA LEU A 51 -2.27 4.05 -3.94
C LEU A 51 -1.67 2.72 -3.49
N ASN A 52 -2.03 1.69 -4.24
CA ASN A 52 -1.46 0.36 -4.12
C ASN A 52 -0.94 -0.09 -5.49
N LEU A 53 0.30 -0.54 -5.54
CA LEU A 53 0.94 -1.12 -6.71
C LEU A 53 1.23 -2.58 -6.43
N LYS A 54 0.83 -3.48 -7.33
CA LYS A 54 1.09 -4.92 -7.20
C LYS A 54 1.70 -5.47 -8.46
N TYR A 55 2.59 -6.42 -8.26
CA TYR A 55 3.16 -7.21 -9.34
C TYR A 55 3.02 -8.68 -9.01
N ARG A 56 2.43 -9.46 -9.92
CA ARG A 56 2.26 -10.90 -9.81
C ARG A 56 3.04 -11.59 -10.94
N TYR A 57 3.76 -12.64 -10.55
CA TYR A 57 4.41 -13.56 -11.47
C TYR A 57 3.87 -14.98 -11.24
N GLU A 58 3.36 -15.63 -12.29
CA GLU A 58 2.85 -16.99 -12.27
C GLU A 58 3.89 -17.93 -12.88
N PHE A 59 4.46 -18.82 -12.06
CA PHE A 59 5.49 -19.75 -12.53
C PHE A 59 4.90 -21.07 -13.08
N ASN A 60 3.61 -21.34 -12.85
CA ASN A 60 2.85 -22.40 -13.47
C ASN A 60 1.35 -22.04 -13.52
N SER A 61 0.50 -22.95 -14.00
CA SER A 61 -0.95 -22.73 -14.15
C SER A 61 -1.70 -22.46 -12.85
N GLU A 62 -1.15 -22.83 -11.69
CA GLU A 62 -1.82 -22.74 -10.39
C GLU A 62 -1.13 -21.79 -9.42
N TRP A 63 0.20 -21.77 -9.42
CA TRP A 63 0.99 -21.04 -8.42
C TRP A 63 1.74 -19.85 -9.00
N GLY A 64 1.82 -18.81 -8.20
CA GLY A 64 2.59 -17.63 -8.50
C GLY A 64 3.09 -16.96 -7.21
N ILE A 65 3.76 -15.84 -7.39
CA ILE A 65 4.20 -14.95 -6.33
C ILE A 65 3.68 -13.54 -6.60
N LEU A 66 3.27 -12.85 -5.56
CA LEU A 66 2.79 -11.48 -5.63
C LEU A 66 3.63 -10.60 -4.71
N THR A 67 4.04 -9.45 -5.22
CA THR A 67 4.60 -8.36 -4.42
C THR A 67 3.62 -7.19 -4.40
N SER A 68 3.51 -6.52 -3.27
CA SER A 68 2.61 -5.38 -3.07
C SER A 68 3.34 -4.24 -2.41
N LEU A 69 3.13 -3.03 -2.93
CA LEU A 69 3.56 -1.76 -2.36
C LEU A 69 2.31 -0.92 -2.10
N THR A 70 2.10 -0.51 -0.86
CA THR A 70 1.00 0.39 -0.49
C THR A 70 1.58 1.69 0.05
N ALA A 71 1.00 2.82 -0.35
CA ALA A 71 1.35 4.13 0.18
C ALA A 71 0.07 4.94 0.37
N THR A 72 -0.25 5.28 1.62
CA THR A 72 -1.42 6.08 1.98
C THR A 72 -1.00 7.26 2.84
N ARG A 73 -1.76 8.36 2.75
CA ARG A 73 -1.46 9.61 3.43
C ARG A 73 -2.73 10.32 3.88
N HIS A 74 -2.62 11.01 5.00
CA HIS A 74 -3.65 11.91 5.50
C HIS A 74 -2.99 13.22 5.94
N ASP A 75 -3.46 14.33 5.38
CA ASP A 75 -3.00 15.68 5.73
C ASP A 75 -4.10 16.38 6.54
N VAL A 76 -3.77 16.80 7.76
CA VAL A 76 -4.66 17.61 8.61
C VAL A 76 -4.13 19.02 8.65
N GLN A 77 -4.91 19.97 8.14
CA GLN A 77 -4.64 21.39 8.29
C GLN A 77 -5.34 21.88 9.55
N ASN A 78 -4.57 22.31 10.53
CA ASN A 78 -5.09 22.93 11.75
C ASN A 78 -5.19 24.45 11.52
N TYR A 79 -6.39 24.99 11.74
CA TYR A 79 -6.64 26.41 11.72
C TYR A 79 -7.01 26.86 13.13
N SER A 80 -6.33 27.89 13.67
CA SER A 80 -6.72 28.55 14.91
C SER A 80 -7.23 29.96 14.62
N TRP A 81 -8.20 30.38 15.41
CA TRP A 81 -8.69 31.77 15.43
C TRP A 81 -7.91 32.53 16.47
N ASP A 82 -7.04 33.44 16.06
CA ASP A 82 -6.38 34.39 16.96
C ASP A 82 -6.66 35.83 16.50
N ALA A 83 -7.10 36.67 17.44
CA ALA A 83 -7.41 38.08 17.24
C ALA A 83 -8.31 38.40 16.03
N GLY A 84 -9.29 37.51 15.70
CA GLY A 84 -10.24 37.74 14.60
C GLY A 84 -9.69 37.43 13.21
N LYS A 85 -8.52 36.80 13.13
CA LYS A 85 -7.93 36.31 11.88
C LYS A 85 -7.72 34.78 11.95
N LEU A 86 -8.05 34.13 10.84
CA LEU A 86 -7.77 32.71 10.67
C LEU A 86 -6.27 32.53 10.45
N HIS A 87 -5.58 31.93 11.40
CA HIS A 87 -4.16 31.56 11.28
C HIS A 87 -4.04 30.08 10.99
N LYS A 88 -3.18 29.72 10.03
CA LYS A 88 -2.81 28.33 9.75
C LYS A 88 -1.77 27.89 10.80
N ASP A 89 -2.20 27.05 11.72
CA ASP A 89 -1.41 26.68 12.90
C ASP A 89 -0.50 25.45 12.69
N GLY A 90 -0.35 25.03 11.42
CA GLY A 90 0.56 23.96 11.01
C GLY A 90 -0.12 22.75 10.35
N ASP A 91 0.68 22.03 9.58
CA ASP A 91 0.25 20.84 8.88
C ASP A 91 0.77 19.59 9.62
N ASN A 92 -0.14 18.75 10.09
CA ASN A 92 0.20 17.41 10.58
C ASN A 92 -0.03 16.40 9.48
N THR A 93 1.04 15.72 9.04
CA THR A 93 0.96 14.70 8.00
C THR A 93 1.20 13.34 8.63
N THR A 94 0.26 12.43 8.43
CA THR A 94 0.43 11.01 8.73
C THR A 94 0.54 10.24 7.42
N SER A 95 1.59 9.44 7.28
CA SER A 95 1.83 8.61 6.10
C SER A 95 2.03 7.16 6.54
N TYR A 96 1.41 6.24 5.82
CA TYR A 96 1.60 4.81 5.97
C TYR A 96 2.14 4.24 4.66
N SER A 97 3.09 3.32 4.76
CA SER A 97 3.63 2.59 3.62
C SER A 97 3.90 1.14 4.01
N SER A 98 3.64 0.21 3.10
CA SER A 98 3.98 -1.20 3.29
C SER A 98 4.62 -1.80 2.05
N PHE A 99 5.44 -2.82 2.30
CA PHE A 99 5.97 -3.72 1.29
C PHE A 99 5.67 -5.15 1.72
N MET A 100 4.98 -5.90 0.86
CA MET A 100 4.58 -7.26 1.15
C MET A 100 4.86 -8.19 -0.02
N ILE A 101 5.08 -9.47 0.30
CA ILE A 101 5.31 -10.54 -0.66
C ILE A 101 4.61 -11.81 -0.19
N GLY A 102 4.11 -12.60 -1.12
CA GLY A 102 3.49 -13.88 -0.78
C GLY A 102 3.04 -14.71 -1.97
N PRO A 103 2.67 -15.96 -1.71
CA PRO A 103 2.19 -16.87 -2.74
C PRO A 103 0.80 -16.47 -3.23
N THR A 104 0.54 -16.75 -4.50
CA THR A 104 -0.78 -16.74 -5.11
C THR A 104 -1.15 -18.14 -5.57
N TYR A 105 -2.41 -18.49 -5.42
CA TYR A 105 -2.98 -19.73 -5.88
C TYR A 105 -4.18 -19.47 -6.81
N ARG A 106 -4.11 -20.00 -8.02
CA ARG A 106 -5.20 -19.91 -9.01
C ARG A 106 -6.17 -21.09 -8.80
N ILE A 107 -7.39 -20.77 -8.41
CA ILE A 107 -8.47 -21.75 -8.22
C ILE A 107 -9.01 -22.19 -9.58
N ASN A 108 -9.17 -21.23 -10.48
CA ASN A 108 -9.63 -21.41 -11.86
C ASN A 108 -9.20 -20.23 -12.72
N ASP A 109 -9.56 -20.21 -14.00
CA ASP A 109 -9.14 -19.15 -14.92
C ASP A 109 -9.63 -17.75 -14.53
N TYR A 110 -10.67 -17.66 -13.71
CA TYR A 110 -11.31 -16.42 -13.31
C TYR A 110 -10.93 -15.96 -11.92
N VAL A 111 -10.51 -16.87 -11.03
CA VAL A 111 -10.35 -16.59 -9.60
C VAL A 111 -9.02 -17.09 -9.08
N SER A 112 -8.28 -16.20 -8.44
CA SER A 112 -7.07 -16.53 -7.68
C SER A 112 -7.14 -15.93 -6.28
N LEU A 113 -6.54 -16.62 -5.31
CA LEU A 113 -6.36 -16.15 -3.95
C LEU A 113 -4.88 -15.90 -3.69
N TYR A 114 -4.58 -15.04 -2.74
CA TYR A 114 -3.23 -14.88 -2.24
C TYR A 114 -3.19 -14.54 -0.75
N GLY A 115 -2.08 -14.90 -0.12
CA GLY A 115 -1.72 -14.42 1.20
C GLY A 115 -0.32 -13.82 1.13
N ASN A 116 -0.08 -12.71 1.82
CA ASN A 116 1.19 -12.03 1.81
C ASN A 116 1.60 -11.59 3.22
N VAL A 117 2.90 -11.44 3.39
CA VAL A 117 3.54 -10.97 4.61
C VAL A 117 4.63 -9.95 4.26
N GLY A 118 4.95 -9.07 5.19
CA GLY A 118 5.96 -8.07 4.95
C GLY A 118 6.12 -7.08 6.09
N MET A 119 6.56 -5.89 5.74
CA MET A 119 6.81 -4.80 6.68
C MET A 119 5.96 -3.60 6.32
N ALA A 120 5.44 -2.94 7.33
CA ALA A 120 4.73 -1.68 7.21
C ALA A 120 5.40 -0.63 8.09
N GLY A 121 5.43 0.62 7.61
CA GLY A 121 5.95 1.75 8.36
C GLY A 121 4.95 2.90 8.39
N MET A 122 4.84 3.54 9.54
CA MET A 122 4.06 4.77 9.72
C MET A 122 4.99 5.92 10.08
N LYS A 123 4.80 7.06 9.43
CA LYS A 123 5.49 8.32 9.73
C LYS A 123 4.48 9.39 10.07
N THR A 124 4.67 10.02 11.22
CA THR A 124 3.92 11.21 11.61
C THR A 124 4.88 12.40 11.68
N LYS A 125 4.57 13.47 10.96
CA LYS A 125 5.30 14.73 11.02
C LYS A 125 4.43 15.77 11.72
N ASN A 126 4.97 16.39 12.77
CA ASN A 126 4.39 17.52 13.46
C ASN A 126 4.97 18.84 12.89
N HIS A 127 4.30 19.96 13.18
CA HIS A 127 4.71 21.30 12.78
C HIS A 127 6.17 21.64 13.15
N ASP A 128 6.69 21.15 14.28
CA ASP A 128 8.05 21.38 14.77
C ASP A 128 9.12 20.51 14.08
N ASN A 129 8.85 19.94 12.91
CA ASN A 129 9.77 19.07 12.20
C ASN A 129 10.21 17.80 12.97
N GLN A 130 9.55 17.48 14.07
CA GLN A 130 9.74 16.21 14.74
C GLN A 130 9.02 15.13 13.94
N SER A 131 9.77 14.15 13.48
CA SER A 131 9.24 12.98 12.79
C SER A 131 9.40 11.75 13.69
N SER A 132 8.31 11.10 14.00
CA SER A 132 8.30 9.76 14.58
C SER A 132 8.04 8.75 13.47
N SER A 133 8.82 7.67 13.42
CA SER A 133 8.60 6.56 12.51
C SER A 133 8.56 5.27 13.30
N GLU A 134 7.59 4.44 12.99
CA GLU A 134 7.41 3.12 13.57
C GLU A 134 7.27 2.10 12.45
N ASP A 135 7.98 0.98 12.59
CA ASP A 135 7.91 -0.13 11.65
C ASP A 135 7.29 -1.36 12.35
N ALA A 136 6.48 -2.11 11.63
CA ALA A 136 5.81 -3.29 12.13
C ALA A 136 5.74 -4.39 11.07
N PHE A 137 5.58 -5.62 11.54
CA PHE A 137 5.24 -6.75 10.68
C PHE A 137 3.79 -6.58 10.18
N ALA A 138 3.61 -6.80 8.87
CA ALA A 138 2.32 -6.75 8.20
C ALA A 138 1.99 -8.09 7.57
N TYR A 139 0.70 -8.43 7.54
CA TYR A 139 0.20 -9.58 6.81
C TYR A 139 -1.14 -9.23 6.17
N GLY A 140 -1.47 -9.96 5.11
CA GLY A 140 -2.69 -9.69 4.37
C GLY A 140 -3.11 -10.85 3.50
N ALA A 141 -4.26 -10.67 2.89
CA ALA A 141 -4.81 -11.61 1.94
C ALA A 141 -5.62 -10.85 0.87
N GLY A 142 -5.86 -11.51 -0.25
CA GLY A 142 -6.69 -10.90 -1.28
C GLY A 142 -7.23 -11.92 -2.27
N LEU A 143 -8.16 -11.40 -3.06
CA LEU A 143 -8.85 -12.10 -4.12
C LEU A 143 -8.57 -11.39 -5.44
N ILE A 144 -8.14 -12.15 -6.44
CA ILE A 144 -7.93 -11.65 -7.79
C ILE A 144 -8.98 -12.28 -8.72
N LEU A 145 -9.70 -11.42 -9.43
CA LEU A 145 -10.66 -11.80 -10.45
C LEU A 145 -10.10 -11.47 -11.82
N ASN A 146 -10.11 -12.43 -12.74
CA ASN A 146 -9.66 -12.25 -14.12
C ASN A 146 -10.88 -12.40 -15.05
N PRO A 147 -11.70 -11.36 -15.24
CA PRO A 147 -12.90 -11.43 -16.10
C PRO A 147 -12.55 -11.61 -17.57
N PHE A 148 -11.35 -11.20 -17.98
CA PHE A 148 -10.78 -11.38 -19.31
C PHE A 148 -9.33 -11.84 -19.20
N ALA A 149 -8.78 -12.44 -20.25
CA ALA A 149 -7.42 -12.96 -20.27
C ALA A 149 -6.36 -11.94 -19.84
N ASN A 150 -6.54 -10.68 -20.24
CA ASN A 150 -5.57 -9.60 -19.96
C ASN A 150 -6.00 -8.64 -18.84
N LEU A 151 -7.19 -8.79 -18.25
CA LEU A 151 -7.70 -7.90 -17.21
C LEU A 151 -7.76 -8.62 -15.88
N SER A 152 -7.23 -7.96 -14.85
CA SER A 152 -7.24 -8.42 -13.47
C SER A 152 -7.87 -7.36 -12.57
N LEU A 153 -8.79 -7.78 -11.73
CA LEU A 153 -9.37 -6.98 -10.64
C LEU A 153 -8.93 -7.59 -9.32
N ASP A 154 -8.39 -6.77 -8.41
CA ASP A 154 -7.86 -7.24 -7.14
C ASP A 154 -8.57 -6.56 -5.98
N LEU A 155 -8.98 -7.35 -5.00
CA LEU A 155 -9.52 -6.92 -3.72
C LEU A 155 -8.57 -7.40 -2.64
N SER A 156 -8.06 -6.49 -1.82
CA SER A 156 -7.07 -6.79 -0.79
C SER A 156 -7.45 -6.28 0.58
N TRP A 157 -7.01 -7.01 1.57
CA TRP A 157 -7.00 -6.61 2.96
C TRP A 157 -5.61 -6.85 3.54
N GLU A 158 -5.12 -5.88 4.30
CA GLU A 158 -3.81 -5.87 4.93
C GLU A 158 -3.95 -5.33 6.34
N THR A 159 -3.22 -5.89 7.29
CA THR A 159 -3.15 -5.41 8.66
C THR A 159 -1.72 -5.38 9.16
N ALA A 160 -1.40 -4.37 9.96
CA ALA A 160 -0.14 -4.28 10.68
C ALA A 160 -0.41 -3.78 12.10
N LYS A 161 0.30 -4.36 13.08
CA LYS A 161 0.22 -3.97 14.48
C LYS A 161 1.44 -3.15 14.86
N LEU A 162 1.27 -1.84 14.89
CA LEU A 162 2.26 -0.93 15.45
C LEU A 162 2.10 -0.87 16.98
N LEU A 163 3.11 -0.40 17.70
CA LEU A 163 3.17 -0.44 19.17
C LEU A 163 1.92 0.14 19.87
N PHE A 164 1.26 1.14 19.25
CA PHE A 164 0.10 1.83 19.83
C PHE A 164 -1.10 1.94 18.88
N VAL A 165 -0.98 1.44 17.65
CA VAL A 165 -1.99 1.62 16.60
C VAL A 165 -2.10 0.36 15.77
N ASP A 166 -3.30 -0.18 15.68
CA ASP A 166 -3.62 -1.23 14.72
C ASP A 166 -4.04 -0.57 13.40
N THR A 167 -3.47 -1.02 12.29
CA THR A 167 -3.83 -0.56 10.95
C THR A 167 -4.57 -1.63 10.19
N ASN A 168 -5.65 -1.25 9.54
CA ASN A 168 -6.36 -2.09 8.59
C ASN A 168 -6.46 -1.36 7.25
N THR A 169 -5.90 -1.94 6.21
CA THR A 169 -5.89 -1.35 4.87
C THR A 169 -6.70 -2.20 3.92
N PHE A 170 -7.66 -1.57 3.26
CA PHE A 170 -8.42 -2.16 2.17
C PHE A 170 -7.97 -1.58 0.84
N GLY A 171 -7.81 -2.42 -0.16
CA GLY A 171 -7.39 -2.01 -1.49
C GLY A 171 -8.26 -2.59 -2.59
N VAL A 172 -8.46 -1.80 -3.64
CA VAL A 172 -9.09 -2.23 -4.89
C VAL A 172 -8.17 -1.82 -6.03
N SER A 173 -7.77 -2.77 -6.86
CA SER A 173 -6.81 -2.53 -7.94
C SER A 173 -7.28 -3.12 -9.27
N VAL A 174 -6.85 -2.50 -10.35
CA VAL A 174 -7.02 -2.99 -11.72
C VAL A 174 -5.64 -3.30 -12.28
N GLY A 175 -5.49 -4.45 -12.89
CA GLY A 175 -4.24 -4.92 -13.45
C GLY A 175 -4.35 -5.34 -14.90
N TYR A 176 -3.22 -5.27 -15.57
CA TYR A 176 -3.03 -5.79 -16.92
C TYR A 176 -2.09 -7.00 -16.86
N ARG A 177 -2.52 -8.09 -17.48
CA ARG A 177 -1.78 -9.34 -17.62
C ARG A 177 -1.15 -9.40 -19.01
N PHE A 178 0.14 -9.67 -19.06
CA PHE A 178 0.96 -9.73 -20.27
C PHE A 178 1.96 -10.86 -20.20
#